data_40cfdb2c71493606f7b5ec36cfab240e
#
_entry.id   40cfdb2c71493606f7b5ec36cfab240e
#
_cell.length_a   1.000
_cell.length_b   1.000
_cell.length_c   1.000
_cell.angle_alpha   90.00
_cell.angle_beta   90.00
_cell.angle_gamma   90.00
#
_symmetry.space_group_name_H-M   'P 1'
#
loop_
_entity.id
_entity.type
_entity.pdbx_description
1 polymer ?
#
loop_
_entity_poly.entity_id
_entity_poly.type
_entity_poly.pdbx_seq_one_letter_code
_entity_poly.pdbx_strand_id
1 'polypeptide(L)'
;MRAVIQRVTHASVTINGTVKSAIQQGFLILLGVCDEDTMEDVDWLVKKIANLRVFGDENDVMNRSILDVQGEALVVSQFTLYASYKKGNRPSWFRAASHEHSIPLYEAFCRDLSDAIGKPVGTGEFGADMKVELLNDGPVTICMDTKNKE
;
A
#
# COMPACT_ATOMS: atom_id res chain seq x y z
N MET A 1 9.86 6.57 -0.24
CA MET A 1 8.50 6.02 -0.38
C MET A 1 8.15 5.26 0.87
N ARG A 2 6.95 5.46 1.37
CA ARG A 2 6.44 4.77 2.58
C ARG A 2 5.23 3.95 2.23
N ALA A 3 5.14 2.75 2.80
CA ALA A 3 3.98 1.90 2.68
C ALA A 3 3.57 1.38 4.05
N VAL A 4 2.26 1.36 4.29
CA VAL A 4 1.67 0.61 5.40
C VAL A 4 0.92 -0.55 4.78
N ILE A 5 1.35 -1.76 5.09
CA ILE A 5 0.82 -2.99 4.53
C ILE A 5 0.02 -3.71 5.61
N GLN A 6 -1.25 -3.99 5.34
CA GLN A 6 -2.11 -4.73 6.26
C GLN A 6 -2.58 -6.02 5.57
N ARG A 7 -2.36 -7.14 6.23
CA ARG A 7 -2.90 -8.42 5.79
C ARG A 7 -4.40 -8.43 6.05
N VAL A 8 -5.19 -8.74 5.02
CA VAL A 8 -6.65 -8.67 5.10
C VAL A 8 -7.32 -9.96 4.61
N THR A 9 -8.50 -10.26 5.15
CA THR A 9 -9.39 -11.25 4.57
C THR A 9 -10.24 -10.64 3.45
N HIS A 10 -10.53 -9.34 3.54
CA HIS A 10 -11.16 -8.54 2.51
C HIS A 10 -10.88 -7.06 2.75
N ALA A 11 -10.94 -6.26 1.69
CA ALA A 11 -10.88 -4.80 1.78
C ALA A 11 -11.60 -4.17 0.59
N SER A 12 -12.04 -2.94 0.75
CA SER A 12 -12.71 -2.19 -0.32
C SER A 12 -12.47 -0.69 -0.20
N VAL A 13 -12.60 0.00 -1.33
CA VAL A 13 -12.61 1.46 -1.41
C VAL A 13 -13.93 1.90 -2.01
N THR A 14 -14.61 2.80 -1.32
CA THR A 14 -15.88 3.40 -1.76
C THR A 14 -15.67 4.90 -1.98
N ILE A 15 -16.15 5.39 -3.13
CA ILE A 15 -16.08 6.81 -3.52
C ILE A 15 -17.49 7.23 -3.91
N ASN A 16 -18.01 8.30 -3.30
CA ASN A 16 -19.35 8.82 -3.54
C ASN A 16 -20.44 7.73 -3.45
N GLY A 17 -20.33 6.86 -2.44
CA GLY A 17 -21.29 5.79 -2.20
C GLY A 17 -21.17 4.57 -3.13
N THR A 18 -20.23 4.57 -4.05
CA THR A 18 -20.01 3.47 -5.00
C THR A 18 -18.68 2.78 -4.73
N VAL A 19 -18.69 1.45 -4.65
CA VAL A 19 -17.47 0.66 -4.50
C VAL A 19 -16.61 0.78 -5.76
N LYS A 20 -15.43 1.39 -5.62
CA LYS A 20 -14.45 1.55 -6.71
C LYS A 20 -13.65 0.28 -6.93
N SER A 21 -13.19 -0.35 -5.84
CA SER A 21 -12.37 -1.56 -5.85
C SER A 21 -12.65 -2.38 -4.61
N ALA A 22 -12.57 -3.70 -4.74
CA ALA A 22 -12.69 -4.64 -3.63
C ALA A 22 -11.78 -5.84 -3.86
N ILE A 23 -11.23 -6.38 -2.78
CA ILE A 23 -10.38 -7.57 -2.81
C ILE A 23 -10.82 -8.55 -1.71
N GLN A 24 -10.44 -9.82 -1.90
CA GLN A 24 -10.51 -10.84 -0.87
C GLN A 24 -9.14 -10.95 -0.18
N GLN A 25 -8.73 -12.14 0.24
CA GLN A 25 -7.47 -12.36 0.96
C GLN A 25 -6.29 -11.70 0.23
N GLY A 26 -5.50 -10.96 0.99
CA GLY A 26 -4.30 -10.33 0.45
C GLY A 26 -3.83 -9.15 1.29
N PHE A 27 -3.47 -8.05 0.62
CA PHE A 27 -2.97 -6.83 1.25
C PHE A 27 -3.81 -5.60 0.91
N LEU A 28 -4.13 -4.82 1.94
CA LEU A 28 -4.40 -3.39 1.77
C LEU A 28 -3.08 -2.66 1.96
N ILE A 29 -2.71 -1.82 1.00
CA ILE A 29 -1.45 -1.06 0.99
C ILE A 29 -1.78 0.43 0.92
N LEU A 30 -1.37 1.18 1.94
CA LEU A 30 -1.40 2.63 1.93
C LEU A 30 -0.02 3.10 1.46
N LEU A 31 0.03 3.90 0.39
CA LEU A 31 1.29 4.30 -0.26
C LEU A 31 1.47 5.81 -0.23
N GLY A 32 2.56 6.27 0.36
CA GLY A 32 2.98 7.67 0.39
C GLY A 32 4.26 7.89 -0.42
N VAL A 33 4.31 9.03 -1.12
CA VAL A 33 5.45 9.42 -1.97
C VAL A 33 6.01 10.75 -1.47
N CYS A 34 7.34 10.86 -1.42
CA CYS A 34 8.05 12.11 -1.15
C CYS A 34 8.84 12.57 -2.39
N ASP A 35 9.34 13.81 -2.35
CA ASP A 35 10.00 14.41 -3.52
C ASP A 35 11.29 13.67 -3.95
N GLU A 36 11.96 13.00 -3.01
CA GLU A 36 13.20 12.26 -3.27
C GLU A 36 12.96 10.88 -3.88
N ASP A 37 11.72 10.44 -3.97
CA ASP A 37 11.41 9.11 -4.49
C ASP A 37 11.57 9.04 -6.01
N THR A 38 12.08 7.88 -6.45
CA THR A 38 12.29 7.55 -7.86
C THR A 38 11.78 6.15 -8.16
N MET A 39 11.94 5.70 -9.40
CA MET A 39 11.60 4.33 -9.80
C MET A 39 12.38 3.28 -9.02
N GLU A 40 13.57 3.61 -8.51
CA GLU A 40 14.33 2.68 -7.65
C GLU A 40 13.56 2.35 -6.38
N ASP A 41 12.88 3.34 -5.80
CA ASP A 41 12.02 3.14 -4.62
C ASP A 41 10.82 2.25 -4.96
N VAL A 42 10.20 2.46 -6.11
CA VAL A 42 9.09 1.63 -6.60
C VAL A 42 9.55 0.18 -6.77
N ASP A 43 10.65 -0.03 -7.48
CA ASP A 43 11.17 -1.37 -7.78
C ASP A 43 11.51 -2.15 -6.51
N TRP A 44 12.18 -1.50 -5.57
CA TRP A 44 12.54 -2.14 -4.30
C TRP A 44 11.30 -2.51 -3.49
N LEU A 45 10.36 -1.58 -3.38
CA LEU A 45 9.16 -1.78 -2.56
C LEU A 45 8.22 -2.85 -3.13
N VAL A 46 8.00 -2.83 -4.44
CA VAL A 46 7.20 -3.85 -5.15
C VAL A 46 7.80 -5.24 -4.92
N LYS A 47 9.10 -5.38 -5.13
CA LYS A 47 9.79 -6.66 -4.94
C LYS A 47 9.71 -7.13 -3.49
N LYS A 48 9.87 -6.22 -2.54
CA LYS A 48 9.80 -6.55 -1.12
C LYS A 48 8.40 -7.01 -0.73
N ILE A 49 7.36 -6.29 -1.13
CA ILE A 49 5.96 -6.60 -0.80
C ILE A 49 5.52 -7.91 -1.43
N ALA A 50 5.84 -8.13 -2.71
CA ALA A 50 5.45 -9.37 -3.41
C ALA A 50 6.05 -10.63 -2.77
N ASN A 51 7.21 -10.51 -2.13
CA ASN A 51 7.91 -11.64 -1.52
C ASN A 51 7.82 -11.68 0.01
N LEU A 52 7.08 -10.76 0.62
CA LEU A 52 6.93 -10.69 2.07
C LEU A 52 6.16 -11.91 2.59
N ARG A 53 6.76 -12.63 3.53
CA ARG A 53 6.27 -13.93 3.99
C ARG A 53 5.47 -13.79 5.27
N VAL A 54 4.24 -13.31 5.16
CA VAL A 54 3.35 -13.00 6.30
C VAL A 54 2.03 -13.76 6.27
N PHE A 55 1.84 -14.66 5.32
CA PHE A 55 0.68 -15.56 5.31
C PHE A 55 1.04 -16.89 5.94
N GLY A 56 0.07 -17.48 6.64
CA GLY A 56 0.29 -18.74 7.33
C GLY A 56 0.52 -19.93 6.40
N ASP A 57 1.43 -20.80 6.79
CA ASP A 57 1.59 -22.12 6.18
C ASP A 57 0.65 -23.14 6.82
N GLU A 58 0.85 -24.42 6.52
CA GLU A 58 0.04 -25.52 7.07
C GLU A 58 0.11 -25.66 8.59
N ASN A 59 1.13 -25.04 9.22
CA ASN A 59 1.31 -25.01 10.66
C ASN A 59 0.94 -23.66 11.28
N ASP A 60 0.28 -22.79 10.48
CA ASP A 60 -0.10 -21.43 10.85
C ASP A 60 1.11 -20.53 11.22
N VAL A 61 2.26 -20.82 10.62
CA VAL A 61 3.48 -20.00 10.73
C VAL A 61 3.54 -19.04 9.56
N MET A 62 3.85 -17.76 9.82
CA MET A 62 4.01 -16.73 8.78
C MET A 62 5.21 -17.06 7.89
N ASN A 63 4.98 -17.75 6.80
CA ASN A 63 6.00 -18.35 5.95
C ASN A 63 5.71 -18.23 4.45
N ARG A 64 4.48 -17.89 4.07
CA ARG A 64 4.05 -17.78 2.68
C ARG A 64 3.90 -16.32 2.26
N SER A 65 4.24 -16.04 1.01
CA SER A 65 4.05 -14.72 0.39
C SER A 65 2.64 -14.59 -0.19
N ILE A 66 2.31 -13.36 -0.63
CA ILE A 66 1.07 -13.12 -1.37
C ILE A 66 1.03 -13.94 -2.68
N LEU A 67 2.18 -14.20 -3.27
CA LEU A 67 2.30 -15.07 -4.45
C LEU A 67 1.92 -16.51 -4.11
N ASP A 68 2.40 -17.03 -2.98
CA ASP A 68 2.15 -18.42 -2.57
C ASP A 68 0.67 -18.67 -2.31
N VAL A 69 -0.03 -17.71 -1.73
CA VAL A 69 -1.45 -17.82 -1.42
C VAL A 69 -2.35 -17.30 -2.53
N GLN A 70 -1.78 -16.85 -3.64
CA GLN A 70 -2.52 -16.25 -4.75
C GLN A 70 -3.44 -15.12 -4.29
N GLY A 71 -2.92 -14.29 -3.39
CA GLY A 71 -3.66 -13.16 -2.81
C GLY A 71 -3.81 -12.00 -3.78
N GLU A 72 -4.64 -11.06 -3.37
CA GLU A 72 -4.93 -9.83 -4.11
C GLU A 72 -4.36 -8.63 -3.37
N ALA A 73 -4.16 -7.52 -4.06
CA ALA A 73 -3.72 -6.27 -3.46
C ALA A 73 -4.65 -5.11 -3.81
N LEU A 74 -4.89 -4.25 -2.83
CA LEU A 74 -5.61 -2.98 -2.98
C LEU A 74 -4.67 -1.86 -2.53
N VAL A 75 -4.33 -0.95 -3.43
CA VAL A 75 -3.37 0.13 -3.18
C VAL A 75 -4.09 1.47 -3.16
N VAL A 76 -3.96 2.17 -2.05
CA VAL A 76 -4.56 3.49 -1.83
C VAL A 76 -3.45 4.52 -1.62
N SER A 77 -3.49 5.64 -2.36
CA SER A 77 -2.57 6.74 -2.14
C SER A 77 -2.84 7.38 -0.77
N GLN A 78 -1.77 7.64 0.00
CA GLN A 78 -1.87 8.14 1.36
C GLN A 78 -0.74 9.13 1.65
N PHE A 79 -0.91 10.39 1.20
CA PHE A 79 0.12 11.42 1.42
C PHE A 79 0.35 11.71 2.91
N THR A 80 -0.64 11.48 3.76
CA THR A 80 -0.56 11.70 5.19
C THR A 80 0.47 10.82 5.90
N LEU A 81 1.02 9.80 5.24
CA LEU A 81 2.17 9.04 5.76
C LEU A 81 3.43 9.92 5.90
N TYR A 82 3.46 11.08 5.24
CA TYR A 82 4.52 12.07 5.34
C TYR A 82 4.12 13.28 6.20
N ALA A 83 3.19 13.08 7.13
CA ALA A 83 2.82 14.12 8.08
C ALA A 83 4.00 14.53 8.95
N SER A 84 4.20 15.84 9.11
CA SER A 84 5.07 16.41 10.12
C SER A 84 4.21 17.00 11.24
N TYR A 85 4.39 16.49 12.44
CA TYR A 85 3.60 16.86 13.63
C TYR A 85 4.49 17.23 14.82
N LYS A 86 5.77 17.50 14.57
CA LYS A 86 6.76 17.80 15.60
C LYS A 86 6.43 19.10 16.33
N LYS A 87 5.86 20.08 15.63
CA LYS A 87 5.50 21.39 16.19
C LYS A 87 4.00 21.60 16.11
N GLY A 88 3.34 21.63 17.27
CA GLY A 88 1.91 21.83 17.36
C GLY A 88 1.10 20.60 16.95
N ASN A 89 -0.23 20.73 17.01
CA ASN A 89 -1.15 19.62 16.81
C ASN A 89 -1.77 19.58 15.41
N ARG A 90 -1.51 20.61 14.59
CA ARG A 90 -1.93 20.63 13.19
C ARG A 90 -0.82 20.03 12.32
N PRO A 91 -1.03 18.86 11.69
CA PRO A 91 0.00 18.27 10.85
C PRO A 91 0.37 19.17 9.67
N SER A 92 1.61 19.10 9.25
CA SER A 92 2.13 19.75 8.04
C SER A 92 2.45 18.69 6.98
N TRP A 93 2.24 19.00 5.72
CA TRP A 93 2.37 18.08 4.59
C TRP A 93 3.57 18.41 3.68
N PHE A 94 4.49 19.28 4.10
CA PHE A 94 5.59 19.74 3.25
C PHE A 94 6.53 18.62 2.77
N ARG A 95 6.52 17.47 3.44
CA ARG A 95 7.33 16.31 3.05
C ARG A 95 6.67 15.42 2.00
N ALA A 96 5.37 15.56 1.82
CA ALA A 96 4.64 14.81 0.79
C ALA A 96 4.93 15.41 -0.59
N ALA A 97 5.15 14.57 -1.59
CA ALA A 97 5.36 15.02 -2.96
C ALA A 97 4.11 15.66 -3.54
N SER A 98 4.30 16.56 -4.50
CA SER A 98 3.23 17.13 -5.30
C SER A 98 2.51 16.03 -6.10
N HIS A 99 1.29 16.30 -6.55
CA HIS A 99 0.56 15.38 -7.42
C HIS A 99 1.32 15.05 -8.70
N GLU A 100 2.00 16.06 -9.29
CA GLU A 100 2.79 15.90 -10.51
C GLU A 100 3.91 14.86 -10.35
N HIS A 101 4.51 14.76 -9.16
CA HIS A 101 5.56 13.78 -8.87
C HIS A 101 4.99 12.46 -8.36
N SER A 102 3.96 12.50 -7.52
CA SER A 102 3.46 11.31 -6.85
C SER A 102 2.57 10.43 -7.72
N ILE A 103 1.74 11.00 -8.61
CA ILE A 103 0.83 10.23 -9.45
C ILE A 103 1.57 9.24 -10.36
N PRO A 104 2.61 9.64 -11.12
CA PRO A 104 3.34 8.69 -11.98
C PRO A 104 3.98 7.55 -11.19
N LEU A 105 4.53 7.83 -10.01
CA LEU A 105 5.16 6.81 -9.17
C LEU A 105 4.12 5.87 -8.54
N TYR A 106 2.98 6.41 -8.12
CA TYR A 106 1.87 5.60 -7.64
C TYR A 106 1.34 4.66 -8.73
N GLU A 107 1.14 5.17 -9.93
CA GLU A 107 0.67 4.38 -11.07
C GLU A 107 1.70 3.30 -11.45
N ALA A 108 2.98 3.64 -11.46
CA ALA A 108 4.06 2.68 -11.70
C ALA A 108 4.08 1.58 -10.63
N PHE A 109 3.91 1.94 -9.38
CA PHE A 109 3.83 0.97 -8.28
C PHE A 109 2.67 -0.01 -8.49
N CYS A 110 1.49 0.48 -8.81
CA CYS A 110 0.30 -0.36 -9.03
C CYS A 110 0.50 -1.30 -10.22
N ARG A 111 1.02 -0.79 -11.34
CA ARG A 111 1.32 -1.59 -12.53
C ARG A 111 2.35 -2.68 -12.24
N ASP A 112 3.46 -2.31 -11.61
CA ASP A 112 4.57 -3.23 -11.36
C ASP A 112 4.17 -4.27 -10.30
N LEU A 113 3.38 -3.90 -9.30
CA LEU A 113 2.85 -4.86 -8.34
C LEU A 113 1.86 -5.82 -9.00
N SER A 114 1.01 -5.34 -9.91
CA SER A 114 0.11 -6.20 -10.70
C SER A 114 0.89 -7.26 -11.48
N ASP A 115 1.99 -6.83 -12.12
CA ASP A 115 2.86 -7.76 -12.86
C ASP A 115 3.53 -8.76 -11.92
N ALA A 116 4.01 -8.30 -10.76
CA ALA A 116 4.72 -9.14 -9.80
C ALA A 116 3.83 -10.21 -9.17
N ILE A 117 2.57 -9.90 -8.87
CA ILE A 117 1.64 -10.86 -8.24
C ILE A 117 0.78 -11.62 -9.26
N GLY A 118 0.82 -11.23 -10.53
CA GLY A 118 0.07 -11.89 -11.60
C GLY A 118 -1.43 -11.66 -11.55
N LYS A 119 -1.88 -10.60 -10.88
CA LYS A 119 -3.29 -10.23 -10.75
C LYS A 119 -3.45 -8.71 -10.81
N PRO A 120 -4.56 -8.19 -11.36
CA PRO A 120 -4.82 -6.76 -11.33
C PRO A 120 -4.85 -6.24 -9.89
N VAL A 121 -4.13 -5.17 -9.62
CA VAL A 121 -4.17 -4.46 -8.35
C VAL A 121 -5.39 -3.56 -8.32
N GLY A 122 -6.19 -3.65 -7.25
CA GLY A 122 -7.27 -2.71 -7.00
C GLY A 122 -6.70 -1.34 -6.62
N THR A 123 -7.35 -0.27 -7.06
CA THR A 123 -6.92 1.10 -6.79
C THR A 123 -8.09 1.94 -6.29
N GLY A 124 -7.75 3.04 -5.59
CA GLY A 124 -8.69 4.13 -5.35
C GLY A 124 -8.62 5.15 -6.47
N GLU A 125 -8.93 6.39 -6.14
CA GLU A 125 -8.80 7.54 -7.03
C GLU A 125 -7.96 8.59 -6.32
N PHE A 126 -6.87 9.01 -6.96
CA PHE A 126 -5.93 9.95 -6.36
C PHE A 126 -6.63 11.29 -6.07
N GLY A 127 -6.53 11.75 -4.82
CA GLY A 127 -7.15 13.01 -4.38
C GLY A 127 -8.63 12.94 -4.02
N ALA A 128 -9.29 11.81 -4.22
CA ALA A 128 -10.70 11.65 -3.85
C ALA A 128 -10.88 11.41 -2.35
N ASP A 129 -12.09 11.71 -1.86
CA ASP A 129 -12.51 11.26 -0.53
C ASP A 129 -12.88 9.78 -0.63
N MET A 130 -12.09 8.93 0.00
CA MET A 130 -12.22 7.48 -0.08
C MET A 130 -12.60 6.92 1.29
N LYS A 131 -13.63 6.06 1.30
CA LYS A 131 -13.97 5.25 2.47
C LYS A 131 -13.31 3.90 2.29
N VAL A 132 -12.32 3.61 3.10
CA VAL A 132 -11.53 2.37 3.03
C VAL A 132 -11.99 1.46 4.15
N GLU A 133 -12.54 0.31 3.76
CA GLU A 133 -12.99 -0.71 4.70
C GLU A 133 -12.11 -1.94 4.56
N LEU A 134 -11.76 -2.55 5.67
CA LEU A 134 -10.94 -3.75 5.68
C LEU A 134 -11.19 -4.59 6.92
N LEU A 135 -10.92 -5.89 6.80
CA LEU A 135 -10.79 -6.76 7.96
C LEU A 135 -9.31 -7.17 8.07
N ASN A 136 -8.61 -6.55 9.02
CA ASN A 136 -7.21 -6.89 9.28
C ASN A 136 -7.14 -8.27 9.93
N ASP A 137 -6.41 -9.16 9.25
CA ASP A 137 -6.30 -10.55 9.65
C ASP A 137 -5.03 -10.78 10.49
N GLY A 138 -5.24 -10.94 11.79
CA GLY A 138 -4.14 -11.23 12.69
C GLY A 138 -4.14 -10.53 14.02
N PRO A 139 -4.03 -9.19 14.18
CA PRO A 139 -3.72 -8.22 13.13
C PRO A 139 -2.28 -8.33 12.65
N VAL A 140 -2.07 -8.01 11.39
CA VAL A 140 -0.72 -7.89 10.80
C VAL A 140 -0.65 -6.58 10.04
N THR A 141 0.20 -5.68 10.52
CA THR A 141 0.42 -4.34 9.95
C THR A 141 1.91 -4.07 9.93
N ILE A 142 2.46 -3.79 8.76
CA ILE A 142 3.89 -3.57 8.57
C ILE A 142 4.11 -2.22 7.91
N CYS A 143 5.02 -1.42 8.48
CA CYS A 143 5.43 -0.15 7.93
C CYS A 143 6.78 -0.31 7.22
N MET A 144 6.88 0.15 5.98
CA MET A 144 8.12 0.15 5.21
C MET A 144 8.45 1.57 4.76
N ASP A 145 9.74 1.91 4.80
CA ASP A 145 10.26 3.18 4.30
C ASP A 145 11.50 2.89 3.46
N THR A 146 11.47 3.25 2.17
CA THR A 146 12.58 2.98 1.26
C THR A 146 13.83 3.80 1.59
N LYS A 147 13.70 4.90 2.34
CA LYS A 147 14.81 5.74 2.79
C LYS A 147 15.32 5.36 4.19
N ASN A 148 14.62 4.49 4.90
CA ASN A 148 14.98 4.02 6.23
C ASN A 148 14.57 2.55 6.38
N LYS A 149 15.27 1.69 5.64
CA LYS A 149 15.01 0.24 5.62
C LYS A 149 15.42 -0.42 6.92
N GLU A 150 14.56 -1.29 7.45
CA GLU A 150 14.78 -2.07 8.68
C GLU A 150 14.69 -3.56 8.43
#